data_8ede6d55399b17c2c71faa76b20318df
#
_entry.id   8ede6d55399b17c2c71faa76b20318df
#
_cell.length_a   1.000
_cell.length_b   1.000
_cell.length_c   1.000
_cell.angle_alpha   90.00
_cell.angle_beta   90.00
_cell.angle_gamma   90.00
#
_symmetry.space_group_name_H-M   'P 1'
#
loop_
_entity.id
_entity.type
_entity.pdbx_description
1 polymer ?
#
loop_
_entity_poly.entity_id
_entity_poly.type
_entity_poly.pdbx_seq_one_letter_code
_entity_poly.pdbx_strand_id
1 'polypeptide(L)'
;GESLETRISRHGKEKDFASLKKDYELLYQIIASAKGKKSFVETDAFCEVFGHPALKEGLAAAEISNIDMIPGNLLLDGEKVWVADYEWVFPFAVPIAFIYARSVFLQEAASALTKEEQEELYAIGGISMEEIPVYYHMEECFQEFAAGKGEPNALATFYGKLHRHNYPLSIWEKEKMMYPVVLTETAPEERELYYEDCFGLDEQKVMMLEKADADGELSLQLM
;
A
#
# COMPACT_ATOMS: atom_id res chain seq x y z
N GLY A 1 -3.45 -14.65 -15.60
CA GLY A 1 -2.24 -13.86 -15.43
C GLY A 1 -1.66 -14.02 -14.03
N GLU A 2 -0.40 -13.74 -13.85
CA GLU A 2 0.24 -13.66 -12.53
C GLU A 2 0.52 -12.20 -12.19
N SER A 3 0.59 -11.84 -10.89
CA SER A 3 1.05 -10.51 -10.51
C SER A 3 2.56 -10.40 -10.71
N LEU A 4 3.03 -9.17 -10.97
CA LEU A 4 4.47 -8.91 -11.06
C LEU A 4 5.18 -9.22 -9.73
N GLU A 5 4.50 -9.01 -8.59
CA GLU A 5 4.98 -9.38 -7.26
C GLU A 5 5.24 -10.90 -7.13
N THR A 6 4.32 -11.74 -7.61
CA THR A 6 4.51 -13.19 -7.60
C THR A 6 5.77 -13.59 -8.35
N ARG A 7 6.02 -12.94 -9.49
CA ARG A 7 7.21 -13.20 -10.32
C ARG A 7 8.50 -12.69 -9.65
N ILE A 8 8.48 -11.49 -9.10
CA ILE A 8 9.58 -10.91 -8.31
C ILE A 8 9.92 -11.81 -7.11
N SER A 9 8.90 -12.24 -6.34
CA SER A 9 9.08 -13.11 -5.17
C SER A 9 9.68 -14.46 -5.56
N ARG A 10 9.28 -15.03 -6.70
CA ARG A 10 9.86 -16.27 -7.21
C ARG A 10 11.33 -16.11 -7.53
N HIS A 11 11.71 -15.12 -8.35
CA HIS A 11 13.11 -14.89 -8.71
C HIS A 11 13.98 -14.52 -7.49
N GLY A 12 13.42 -13.79 -6.53
CA GLY A 12 14.11 -13.51 -5.26
C GLY A 12 14.39 -14.78 -4.44
N LYS A 13 13.43 -15.69 -4.32
CA LYS A 13 13.61 -16.99 -3.64
C LYS A 13 14.61 -17.89 -4.36
N GLU A 14 14.62 -17.88 -5.69
CA GLU A 14 15.56 -18.62 -6.53
C GLU A 14 16.95 -17.97 -6.55
N LYS A 15 17.12 -16.77 -5.99
CA LYS A 15 18.35 -15.97 -6.04
C LYS A 15 18.81 -15.67 -7.46
N ASP A 16 17.87 -15.59 -8.40
CA ASP A 16 18.10 -15.21 -9.78
C ASP A 16 18.02 -13.70 -9.94
N PHE A 17 19.10 -13.02 -9.57
CA PHE A 17 19.16 -11.55 -9.67
C PHE A 17 19.01 -11.04 -11.11
N ALA A 18 19.48 -11.78 -12.10
CA ALA A 18 19.37 -11.36 -13.51
C ALA A 18 17.91 -11.30 -13.98
N SER A 19 17.09 -12.28 -13.58
CA SER A 19 15.65 -12.27 -13.87
C SER A 19 14.91 -11.26 -13.01
N LEU A 20 15.26 -11.15 -11.74
CA LEU A 20 14.73 -10.14 -10.83
C LEU A 20 14.94 -8.72 -11.36
N LYS A 21 16.13 -8.40 -11.85
CA LYS A 21 16.46 -7.10 -12.44
C LYS A 21 15.58 -6.78 -13.65
N LYS A 22 15.33 -7.76 -14.52
CA LYS A 22 14.42 -7.60 -15.67
C LYS A 22 12.98 -7.30 -15.23
N ASP A 23 12.54 -7.87 -14.12
CA ASP A 23 11.21 -7.57 -13.59
C ASP A 23 11.13 -6.13 -13.09
N TYR A 24 12.16 -5.61 -12.46
CA TYR A 24 12.22 -4.21 -12.06
C TYR A 24 12.42 -3.25 -13.24
N GLU A 25 13.12 -3.66 -14.29
CA GLU A 25 13.17 -2.92 -15.57
C GLU A 25 11.77 -2.81 -16.20
N LEU A 26 11.01 -3.91 -16.22
CA LEU A 26 9.63 -3.91 -16.68
C LEU A 26 8.76 -2.99 -15.81
N LEU A 27 8.86 -3.09 -14.50
CA LEU A 27 8.16 -2.24 -13.55
C LEU A 27 8.42 -0.76 -13.83
N TYR A 28 9.69 -0.38 -13.97
CA TYR A 28 10.06 1.00 -14.29
C TYR A 28 9.47 1.44 -15.64
N GLN A 29 9.51 0.61 -16.67
CA GLN A 29 8.93 0.91 -17.97
C GLN A 29 7.41 1.17 -17.86
N ILE A 30 6.70 0.36 -17.07
CA ILE A 30 5.26 0.53 -16.83
C ILE A 30 5.01 1.87 -16.15
N ILE A 31 5.68 2.17 -15.04
CA ILE A 31 5.55 3.44 -14.31
C ILE A 31 5.92 4.61 -15.21
N ALA A 32 7.01 4.50 -15.93
CA ALA A 32 7.49 5.53 -16.85
C ALA A 32 6.65 5.70 -18.11
N SER A 33 5.71 4.78 -18.41
CA SER A 33 4.79 4.90 -19.56
C SER A 33 3.63 5.86 -19.31
N ALA A 34 3.50 6.42 -18.12
CA ALA A 34 2.45 7.37 -17.74
C ALA A 34 2.34 8.51 -18.76
N LYS A 35 1.10 8.87 -19.11
CA LYS A 35 0.80 9.96 -20.04
C LYS A 35 1.00 11.33 -19.39
N GLY A 36 1.22 12.35 -20.22
CA GLY A 36 1.35 13.73 -19.73
C GLY A 36 2.64 13.96 -18.93
N LYS A 37 3.76 13.40 -19.39
CA LYS A 37 5.07 13.62 -18.76
C LYS A 37 5.48 15.09 -18.77
N LYS A 38 5.93 15.56 -17.62
CA LYS A 38 6.46 16.90 -17.44
C LYS A 38 7.61 16.89 -16.43
N SER A 39 8.35 17.98 -16.36
CA SER A 39 9.27 18.18 -15.24
C SER A 39 8.47 18.37 -13.95
N PHE A 40 8.91 17.71 -12.90
CA PHE A 40 8.34 17.88 -11.57
C PHE A 40 8.52 19.32 -11.08
N VAL A 41 7.45 19.87 -10.54
CA VAL A 41 7.44 21.13 -9.81
C VAL A 41 6.66 20.90 -8.52
N GLU A 42 7.28 21.24 -7.40
CA GLU A 42 6.63 21.18 -6.10
C GLU A 42 5.42 22.13 -6.05
N THR A 43 4.31 21.64 -5.55
CA THR A 43 3.06 22.40 -5.39
C THR A 43 2.54 22.22 -3.96
N ASP A 44 1.69 23.14 -3.49
CA ASP A 44 1.08 23.05 -2.16
C ASP A 44 0.35 21.71 -1.97
N ALA A 45 -0.38 21.24 -2.99
CA ALA A 45 -1.07 19.95 -2.94
C ALA A 45 -0.12 18.75 -2.82
N PHE A 46 1.04 18.82 -3.45
CA PHE A 46 2.09 17.82 -3.28
C PHE A 46 2.67 17.88 -1.86
N CYS A 47 2.97 19.07 -1.37
CA CYS A 47 3.58 19.28 -0.04
C CYS A 47 2.63 18.84 1.10
N GLU A 48 1.33 18.99 0.91
CA GLU A 48 0.33 18.51 1.88
C GLU A 48 0.43 17.00 2.10
N VAL A 49 0.75 16.23 1.06
CA VAL A 49 0.83 14.76 1.09
C VAL A 49 2.23 14.27 1.41
N PHE A 50 3.25 14.83 0.78
CA PHE A 50 4.62 14.30 0.79
C PHE A 50 5.63 15.17 1.56
N GLY A 51 5.16 16.26 2.20
CA GLY A 51 6.04 17.23 2.87
C GLY A 51 6.85 18.06 1.88
N HIS A 52 8.00 18.56 2.34
CA HIS A 52 8.95 19.35 1.54
C HIS A 52 10.26 18.58 1.35
N PRO A 53 10.27 17.53 0.50
CA PRO A 53 11.49 16.74 0.31
C PRO A 53 12.54 17.51 -0.49
N ALA A 54 13.82 17.33 -0.11
CA ALA A 54 14.95 17.91 -0.82
C ALA A 54 15.22 17.13 -2.13
N LEU A 55 14.34 17.29 -3.11
CA LEU A 55 14.45 16.62 -4.40
C LEU A 55 15.40 17.39 -5.35
N LYS A 56 16.09 16.63 -6.22
CA LYS A 56 16.88 17.23 -7.30
C LYS A 56 15.97 17.87 -8.36
N GLU A 57 16.47 18.88 -9.03
CA GLU A 57 15.75 19.51 -10.13
C GLU A 57 15.58 18.60 -11.35
N GLY A 58 14.56 18.86 -12.14
CA GLY A 58 14.36 18.22 -13.44
C GLY A 58 13.87 16.78 -13.39
N LEU A 59 13.38 16.28 -12.25
CA LEU A 59 12.77 14.96 -12.16
C LEU A 59 11.58 14.83 -13.10
N ALA A 60 11.49 13.71 -13.78
CA ALA A 60 10.31 13.40 -14.60
C ALA A 60 9.11 13.05 -13.68
N ALA A 61 7.96 13.59 -14.05
CA ALA A 61 6.68 13.30 -13.36
C ALA A 61 5.56 13.16 -14.38
N ALA A 62 4.46 12.52 -13.99
CA ALA A 62 3.22 12.53 -14.75
C ALA A 62 2.30 13.64 -14.24
N GLU A 63 1.39 14.13 -15.09
CA GLU A 63 0.42 15.14 -14.69
C GLU A 63 -0.59 14.60 -13.67
N ILE A 64 -1.00 13.34 -13.87
CA ILE A 64 -1.79 12.55 -12.94
C ILE A 64 -0.92 11.39 -12.51
N SER A 65 -0.73 11.22 -11.22
CA SER A 65 0.19 10.25 -10.66
C SER A 65 -0.53 9.18 -9.87
N ASN A 66 -0.38 7.93 -10.30
CA ASN A 66 -0.81 6.77 -9.53
C ASN A 66 0.40 6.25 -8.74
N ILE A 67 0.38 6.37 -7.40
CA ILE A 67 1.45 5.86 -6.54
C ILE A 67 1.26 4.39 -6.17
N ASP A 68 0.10 3.80 -6.48
CA ASP A 68 -0.18 2.37 -6.28
C ASP A 68 0.32 1.48 -7.42
N MET A 69 1.21 2.00 -8.25
CA MET A 69 1.90 1.23 -9.28
C MET A 69 2.95 0.29 -8.68
N ILE A 70 2.57 -0.42 -7.61
CA ILE A 70 3.40 -1.43 -6.94
C ILE A 70 3.24 -2.79 -7.62
N PRO A 71 4.22 -3.71 -7.51
CA PRO A 71 4.19 -5.00 -8.20
C PRO A 71 2.94 -5.84 -7.93
N GLY A 72 2.36 -5.77 -6.71
CA GLY A 72 1.15 -6.50 -6.34
C GLY A 72 -0.08 -6.10 -7.15
N ASN A 73 -0.14 -4.84 -7.56
CA ASN A 73 -1.25 -4.27 -8.32
C ASN A 73 -1.11 -4.40 -9.84
N LEU A 74 -0.02 -5.01 -10.31
CA LEU A 74 0.27 -5.19 -11.74
C LEU A 74 0.09 -6.64 -12.14
N LEU A 75 -0.99 -6.93 -12.87
CA LEU A 75 -1.30 -8.26 -13.38
C LEU A 75 -0.79 -8.39 -14.82
N LEU A 76 0.01 -9.41 -15.06
CA LEU A 76 0.61 -9.70 -16.36
C LEU A 76 -0.22 -10.75 -17.09
N ASP A 77 -0.65 -10.43 -18.32
CA ASP A 77 -1.41 -11.31 -19.19
C ASP A 77 -0.85 -11.26 -20.63
N GLY A 78 0.12 -12.10 -20.89
CA GLY A 78 0.92 -12.04 -22.13
C GLY A 78 1.66 -10.70 -22.23
N GLU A 79 1.39 -9.94 -23.27
CA GLU A 79 1.97 -8.59 -23.48
C GLU A 79 1.18 -7.47 -22.78
N LYS A 80 0.03 -7.81 -22.17
CA LYS A 80 -0.83 -6.83 -21.50
C LYS A 80 -0.49 -6.74 -20.04
N VAL A 81 -0.56 -5.52 -19.53
CA VAL A 81 -0.46 -5.23 -18.10
C VAL A 81 -1.78 -4.59 -17.65
N TRP A 82 -2.35 -5.15 -16.61
CA TRP A 82 -3.56 -4.63 -15.98
C TRP A 82 -3.19 -4.05 -14.62
N VAL A 83 -3.69 -2.86 -14.33
CA VAL A 83 -3.60 -2.25 -12.99
C VAL A 83 -4.84 -2.66 -12.22
N ALA A 84 -4.66 -3.45 -11.15
CA ALA A 84 -5.77 -4.01 -10.38
C ALA A 84 -6.29 -3.04 -9.32
N ASP A 85 -5.41 -2.18 -8.80
CA ASP A 85 -5.73 -1.20 -7.77
C ASP A 85 -5.12 0.16 -8.09
N TYR A 86 -5.87 1.22 -7.81
CA TYR A 86 -5.45 2.62 -8.04
C TYR A 86 -6.15 3.56 -7.05
N GLU A 87 -6.19 3.14 -5.79
CA GLU A 87 -6.83 3.90 -4.72
C GLU A 87 -6.16 5.27 -4.53
N TRP A 88 -4.82 5.31 -4.66
CA TRP A 88 -4.04 6.53 -4.47
C TRP A 88 -3.58 7.13 -5.80
N VAL A 89 -4.52 7.75 -6.48
CA VAL A 89 -4.27 8.53 -7.70
C VAL A 89 -4.42 10.01 -7.39
N PHE A 90 -3.34 10.76 -7.60
CA PHE A 90 -3.30 12.20 -7.34
C PHE A 90 -3.47 13.01 -8.62
N PRO A 91 -4.30 14.09 -8.61
CA PRO A 91 -4.47 14.99 -9.74
C PRO A 91 -3.33 16.04 -9.83
N PHE A 92 -2.16 15.70 -9.32
CA PHE A 92 -0.95 16.50 -9.37
C PHE A 92 0.28 15.62 -9.63
N ALA A 93 1.37 16.28 -9.99
CA ALA A 93 2.61 15.59 -10.34
C ALA A 93 3.30 15.02 -9.10
N VAL A 94 3.70 13.74 -9.19
CA VAL A 94 4.60 13.07 -8.27
C VAL A 94 5.80 12.55 -9.07
N PRO A 95 7.05 12.66 -8.58
CA PRO A 95 8.20 12.15 -9.30
C PRO A 95 8.10 10.66 -9.63
N ILE A 96 8.32 10.30 -10.88
CA ILE A 96 8.35 8.89 -11.33
C ILE A 96 9.40 8.11 -10.52
N ALA A 97 10.53 8.75 -10.19
CA ALA A 97 11.58 8.15 -9.36
C ALA A 97 11.05 7.75 -7.97
N PHE A 98 10.20 8.57 -7.33
CA PHE A 98 9.58 8.20 -6.05
C PHE A 98 8.65 7.00 -6.20
N ILE A 99 7.76 6.98 -7.19
CA ILE A 99 6.82 5.87 -7.43
C ILE A 99 7.59 4.57 -7.63
N TYR A 100 8.70 4.64 -8.37
CA TYR A 100 9.57 3.48 -8.58
C TYR A 100 10.31 3.07 -7.30
N ALA A 101 10.92 4.02 -6.57
CA ALA A 101 11.61 3.74 -5.30
C ALA A 101 10.67 3.08 -4.29
N ARG A 102 9.46 3.63 -4.14
CA ARG A 102 8.38 3.07 -3.30
C ARG A 102 8.10 1.61 -3.66
N SER A 103 7.99 1.34 -4.94
CA SER A 103 7.74 -0.03 -5.44
C SER A 103 8.91 -0.98 -5.19
N VAL A 104 10.14 -0.50 -5.04
CA VAL A 104 11.32 -1.30 -4.69
C VAL A 104 11.35 -1.57 -3.18
N PHE A 105 11.30 -0.52 -2.35
CA PHE A 105 11.49 -0.71 -0.91
C PHE A 105 10.29 -1.34 -0.19
N LEU A 106 9.11 -1.37 -0.80
CA LEU A 106 7.97 -2.13 -0.27
C LEU A 106 8.05 -3.64 -0.53
N GLN A 107 9.04 -4.11 -1.31
CA GLN A 107 9.18 -5.54 -1.64
C GLN A 107 10.21 -6.24 -0.75
N GLU A 108 9.80 -7.33 -0.11
CA GLU A 108 10.68 -8.17 0.71
C GLU A 108 11.86 -8.73 -0.10
N ALA A 109 11.62 -9.09 -1.37
CA ALA A 109 12.67 -9.60 -2.26
C ALA A 109 13.83 -8.62 -2.44
N ALA A 110 13.56 -7.30 -2.47
CA ALA A 110 14.59 -6.28 -2.58
C ALA A 110 15.38 -6.11 -1.28
N SER A 111 14.76 -6.29 -0.13
CA SER A 111 15.44 -6.18 1.18
C SER A 111 16.45 -7.30 1.45
N ALA A 112 16.31 -8.44 0.77
CA ALA A 112 17.19 -9.60 0.90
C ALA A 112 18.45 -9.54 0.01
N LEU A 113 18.55 -8.53 -0.87
CA LEU A 113 19.66 -8.37 -1.81
C LEU A 113 20.91 -7.78 -1.13
N THR A 114 22.07 -8.00 -1.76
CA THR A 114 23.29 -7.30 -1.38
C THR A 114 23.16 -5.80 -1.65
N LYS A 115 24.05 -5.02 -1.04
CA LYS A 115 24.06 -3.58 -1.24
C LYS A 115 24.27 -3.19 -2.71
N GLU A 116 25.18 -3.89 -3.38
CA GLU A 116 25.50 -3.69 -4.80
C GLU A 116 24.29 -4.02 -5.69
N GLU A 117 23.58 -5.11 -5.40
CA GLU A 117 22.38 -5.49 -6.14
C GLU A 117 21.23 -4.48 -5.90
N GLN A 118 21.07 -3.98 -4.68
CA GLN A 118 20.10 -2.91 -4.39
C GLN A 118 20.45 -1.62 -5.15
N GLU A 119 21.73 -1.22 -5.18
CA GLU A 119 22.20 -0.08 -5.94
C GLU A 119 21.88 -0.23 -7.43
N GLU A 120 22.08 -1.41 -8.01
CA GLU A 120 21.71 -1.69 -9.40
C GLU A 120 20.19 -1.57 -9.64
N LEU A 121 19.35 -2.03 -8.71
CA LEU A 121 17.90 -1.88 -8.85
C LEU A 121 17.47 -0.41 -8.82
N TYR A 122 17.97 0.37 -7.87
CA TYR A 122 17.62 1.81 -7.80
C TYR A 122 18.15 2.60 -9.00
N ALA A 123 19.30 2.21 -9.53
CA ALA A 123 19.89 2.82 -10.73
C ALA A 123 18.99 2.69 -11.98
N ILE A 124 18.12 1.66 -12.07
CA ILE A 124 17.11 1.53 -13.14
C ILE A 124 16.20 2.77 -13.17
N GLY A 125 15.80 3.27 -12.00
CA GLY A 125 15.02 4.49 -11.86
C GLY A 125 15.82 5.80 -11.91
N GLY A 126 17.13 5.71 -12.13
CA GLY A 126 18.04 6.86 -12.08
C GLY A 126 18.23 7.41 -10.66
N ILE A 127 18.10 6.55 -9.65
CA ILE A 127 18.16 6.91 -8.23
C ILE A 127 19.50 6.45 -7.66
N SER A 128 20.19 7.35 -7.00
CA SER A 128 21.40 7.02 -6.22
C SER A 128 21.02 6.58 -4.80
N MET A 129 21.87 5.82 -4.14
CA MET A 129 21.67 5.41 -2.75
C MET A 129 21.55 6.58 -1.78
N GLU A 130 22.13 7.72 -2.11
CA GLU A 130 22.06 8.96 -1.32
C GLU A 130 20.67 9.61 -1.36
N GLU A 131 19.89 9.34 -2.42
CA GLU A 131 18.52 9.86 -2.58
C GLU A 131 17.47 9.02 -1.85
N ILE A 132 17.79 7.77 -1.53
CA ILE A 132 16.83 6.83 -0.91
C ILE A 132 16.22 7.36 0.39
N PRO A 133 16.99 7.97 1.33
CA PRO A 133 16.40 8.54 2.54
C PRO A 133 15.35 9.63 2.27
N VAL A 134 15.49 10.39 1.19
CA VAL A 134 14.51 11.42 0.79
C VAL A 134 13.19 10.74 0.37
N TYR A 135 13.26 9.69 -0.41
CA TYR A 135 12.07 8.95 -0.83
C TYR A 135 11.40 8.16 0.31
N TYR A 136 12.17 7.64 1.26
CA TYR A 136 11.62 7.08 2.49
C TYR A 136 10.86 8.12 3.30
N HIS A 137 11.40 9.31 3.43
CA HIS A 137 10.72 10.39 4.14
C HIS A 137 9.42 10.82 3.43
N MET A 138 9.40 10.84 2.10
CA MET A 138 8.16 11.07 1.35
C MET A 138 7.11 9.99 1.64
N GLU A 139 7.51 8.72 1.74
CA GLU A 139 6.60 7.63 2.10
C GLU A 139 6.07 7.80 3.53
N GLU A 140 6.93 8.17 4.49
CA GLU A 140 6.49 8.46 5.87
C GLU A 140 5.44 9.56 5.91
N CYS A 141 5.67 10.69 5.20
CA CYS A 141 4.70 11.77 5.08
C CYS A 141 3.38 11.30 4.45
N PHE A 142 3.46 10.48 3.40
CA PHE A 142 2.28 9.89 2.76
C PHE A 142 1.52 8.99 3.73
N GLN A 143 2.19 8.14 4.48
CA GLN A 143 1.55 7.27 5.47
C GLN A 143 0.86 8.08 6.58
N GLU A 144 1.47 9.17 7.03
CA GLU A 144 0.85 10.09 7.98
C GLU A 144 -0.38 10.79 7.38
N PHE A 145 -0.31 11.18 6.11
CA PHE A 145 -1.44 11.76 5.39
C PHE A 145 -2.58 10.75 5.25
N ALA A 146 -2.28 9.53 4.80
CA ALA A 146 -3.27 8.46 4.60
C ALA A 146 -3.92 8.02 5.93
N ALA A 147 -3.15 8.08 7.02
CA ALA A 147 -3.65 7.80 8.36
C ALA A 147 -4.52 8.92 8.96
N GLY A 148 -4.60 10.09 8.31
CA GLY A 148 -5.28 11.28 8.84
C GLY A 148 -4.43 12.03 9.85
N LYS A 149 -3.85 13.17 9.46
CA LYS A 149 -3.00 14.00 10.33
C LYS A 149 -3.76 14.40 11.61
N GLY A 150 -3.32 13.88 12.74
CA GLY A 150 -3.80 14.29 14.06
C GLY A 150 -5.16 13.75 14.50
N GLU A 151 -5.90 13.09 13.63
CA GLU A 151 -7.05 12.30 14.03
C GLU A 151 -6.54 10.91 14.49
N PRO A 152 -7.11 10.33 15.55
CA PRO A 152 -6.81 8.95 15.86
C PRO A 152 -7.21 8.13 14.64
N ASN A 153 -6.20 7.66 13.92
CA ASN A 153 -6.32 6.79 12.79
C ASN A 153 -7.37 5.71 13.12
N ALA A 154 -8.37 5.55 12.26
CA ALA A 154 -9.42 4.55 12.47
C ALA A 154 -8.84 3.17 12.76
N LEU A 155 -7.73 2.83 12.10
CA LEU A 155 -6.96 1.60 12.34
C LEU A 155 -6.34 1.58 13.75
N ALA A 156 -5.70 2.67 14.19
CA ALA A 156 -5.13 2.76 15.55
C ALA A 156 -6.21 2.75 16.62
N THR A 157 -7.36 3.37 16.37
CA THR A 157 -8.54 3.31 17.23
C THR A 157 -9.08 1.88 17.28
N PHE A 158 -9.17 1.21 16.14
CA PHE A 158 -9.57 -0.18 16.04
C PHE A 158 -8.63 -1.11 16.80
N TYR A 159 -7.32 -1.03 16.57
CA TYR A 159 -6.33 -1.81 17.32
C TYR A 159 -6.32 -1.46 18.80
N GLY A 160 -6.50 -0.20 19.18
CA GLY A 160 -6.62 0.23 20.57
C GLY A 160 -7.84 -0.37 21.27
N LYS A 161 -8.97 -0.51 20.56
CA LYS A 161 -10.17 -1.18 21.08
C LYS A 161 -9.96 -2.69 21.19
N LEU A 162 -9.38 -3.34 20.20
CA LEU A 162 -9.01 -4.75 20.26
C LEU A 162 -8.11 -5.07 21.45
N HIS A 163 -7.09 -4.26 21.70
CA HIS A 163 -6.22 -4.45 22.87
C HIS A 163 -6.93 -4.29 24.19
N ARG A 164 -7.93 -3.41 24.31
CA ARG A 164 -8.76 -3.30 25.53
C ARG A 164 -9.57 -4.55 25.81
N HIS A 165 -9.93 -5.30 24.79
CA HIS A 165 -10.70 -6.54 24.91
C HIS A 165 -9.83 -7.80 25.03
N ASN A 166 -8.51 -7.65 25.13
CA ASN A 166 -7.56 -8.77 25.29
C ASN A 166 -7.65 -9.83 24.16
N TYR A 167 -8.04 -9.45 22.96
CA TYR A 167 -8.04 -10.38 21.84
C TYR A 167 -6.60 -10.66 21.39
N PRO A 168 -6.14 -11.92 21.38
CA PRO A 168 -4.81 -12.23 20.89
C PRO A 168 -4.73 -11.98 19.38
N LEU A 169 -3.72 -11.24 18.95
CA LEU A 169 -3.39 -11.02 17.54
C LEU A 169 -3.33 -12.33 16.73
N SER A 170 -3.01 -13.46 17.41
CA SER A 170 -2.99 -14.80 16.81
C SER A 170 -4.34 -15.24 16.25
N ILE A 171 -5.46 -14.68 16.65
CA ILE A 171 -6.77 -14.98 16.06
C ILE A 171 -6.84 -14.40 14.65
N TRP A 172 -6.34 -13.20 14.46
CA TRP A 172 -6.25 -12.54 13.16
C TRP A 172 -5.38 -13.30 12.16
N GLU A 173 -4.22 -13.77 12.62
CA GLU A 173 -3.29 -14.54 11.80
C GLU A 173 -3.83 -15.92 11.41
N LYS A 174 -4.54 -16.59 12.32
CA LYS A 174 -5.06 -17.93 12.10
C LYS A 174 -6.28 -17.98 11.19
N GLU A 175 -7.18 -17.02 11.32
CA GLU A 175 -8.49 -17.10 10.65
C GLU A 175 -8.55 -16.30 9.37
N LYS A 176 -7.56 -15.44 9.06
CA LYS A 176 -7.60 -14.47 7.94
C LYS A 176 -8.90 -13.69 7.90
N MET A 177 -9.56 -13.58 9.02
CA MET A 177 -10.87 -12.97 9.14
C MET A 177 -10.74 -11.58 9.72
N MET A 178 -11.35 -10.64 9.07
CA MET A 178 -11.21 -9.26 9.50
C MET A 178 -12.18 -8.84 10.58
N TYR A 179 -13.29 -9.49 10.88
CA TYR A 179 -14.25 -8.86 11.77
C TYR A 179 -15.11 -9.71 12.70
N PRO A 180 -15.95 -10.63 12.28
CA PRO A 180 -17.10 -10.99 13.09
C PRO A 180 -16.81 -11.85 14.30
N VAL A 181 -15.84 -12.76 14.20
CA VAL A 181 -15.55 -13.74 15.26
C VAL A 181 -15.05 -13.10 16.55
N VAL A 182 -14.33 -12.00 16.40
CA VAL A 182 -13.80 -11.24 17.55
C VAL A 182 -14.92 -10.63 18.38
N LEU A 183 -16.01 -10.26 17.75
CA LEU A 183 -17.12 -9.53 18.36
C LEU A 183 -18.13 -10.43 19.07
N THR A 184 -18.16 -11.72 18.72
CA THR A 184 -19.05 -12.69 19.39
C THR A 184 -18.67 -12.97 20.84
N GLU A 185 -17.41 -12.67 21.24
CA GLU A 185 -16.93 -12.86 22.62
C GLU A 185 -17.09 -11.59 23.48
N THR A 186 -17.46 -10.45 22.89
CA THR A 186 -17.72 -9.23 23.66
C THR A 186 -19.11 -9.22 24.28
N ALA A 187 -19.27 -8.46 25.36
CA ALA A 187 -20.58 -8.22 25.96
C ALA A 187 -21.49 -7.49 24.93
N PRO A 188 -22.80 -7.74 24.92
CA PRO A 188 -23.72 -7.13 23.95
C PRO A 188 -23.58 -5.58 23.87
N GLU A 189 -23.46 -4.92 25.01
CA GLU A 189 -23.32 -3.46 25.08
C GLU A 189 -22.00 -2.96 24.47
N GLU A 190 -20.93 -3.74 24.62
CA GLU A 190 -19.62 -3.41 24.05
C GLU A 190 -19.59 -3.65 22.53
N ARG A 191 -20.32 -4.67 22.04
CA ARG A 191 -20.47 -4.93 20.59
C ARG A 191 -21.18 -3.79 19.88
N GLU A 192 -22.27 -3.30 20.47
CA GLU A 192 -23.07 -2.23 19.91
C GLU A 192 -22.22 -0.97 19.73
N LEU A 193 -21.51 -0.56 20.80
CA LEU A 193 -20.55 0.56 20.74
C LEU A 193 -19.45 0.34 19.69
N TYR A 194 -18.95 -0.88 19.57
CA TYR A 194 -17.91 -1.20 18.61
C TYR A 194 -18.39 -1.01 17.17
N TYR A 195 -19.56 -1.51 16.81
CA TYR A 195 -20.11 -1.36 15.47
C TYR A 195 -20.44 0.09 15.15
N GLU A 196 -21.05 0.82 16.06
CA GLU A 196 -21.40 2.22 15.88
C GLU A 196 -20.14 3.08 15.68
N ASP A 197 -19.15 2.93 16.57
CA ASP A 197 -17.94 3.74 16.55
C ASP A 197 -16.98 3.40 15.41
N CYS A 198 -16.88 2.13 15.05
CA CYS A 198 -15.90 1.68 14.06
C CYS A 198 -16.44 1.66 12.63
N PHE A 199 -17.76 1.40 12.47
CA PHE A 199 -18.37 1.21 11.16
C PHE A 199 -19.54 2.17 10.90
N GLY A 200 -19.91 3.03 11.85
CA GLY A 200 -21.05 3.91 11.73
C GLY A 200 -22.36 3.14 11.57
N LEU A 201 -22.47 1.96 12.19
CA LEU A 201 -23.65 1.09 12.10
C LEU A 201 -24.59 1.34 13.28
N ASP A 202 -25.87 1.47 12.97
CA ASP A 202 -26.93 1.52 13.98
C ASP A 202 -27.28 0.12 14.50
N GLU A 203 -28.05 0.06 15.58
CA GLU A 203 -28.48 -1.17 16.25
C GLU A 203 -29.10 -2.19 15.30
N GLN A 204 -29.91 -1.74 14.32
CA GLN A 204 -30.55 -2.64 13.35
C GLN A 204 -29.53 -3.30 12.43
N LYS A 205 -28.53 -2.56 11.98
CA LYS A 205 -27.46 -3.09 11.14
C LYS A 205 -26.56 -4.06 11.90
N VAL A 206 -26.29 -3.78 13.18
CA VAL A 206 -25.55 -4.70 14.06
C VAL A 206 -26.28 -6.02 14.18
N MET A 207 -27.58 -6.02 14.49
CA MET A 207 -28.38 -7.25 14.58
C MET A 207 -28.43 -8.04 13.26
N MET A 208 -28.47 -7.36 12.11
CA MET A 208 -28.42 -8.02 10.80
C MET A 208 -27.08 -8.71 10.57
N LEU A 209 -25.98 -8.06 10.95
CA LEU A 209 -24.63 -8.64 10.85
C LEU A 209 -24.47 -9.86 11.76
N GLU A 210 -24.90 -9.76 13.01
CA GLU A 210 -24.83 -10.87 13.96
C GLU A 210 -25.63 -12.09 13.48
N LYS A 211 -26.79 -11.86 12.88
CA LYS A 211 -27.61 -12.93 12.31
C LYS A 211 -26.92 -13.58 11.11
N ALA A 212 -26.38 -12.78 10.21
CA ALA A 212 -25.66 -13.27 9.04
C ALA A 212 -24.42 -14.08 9.45
N ASP A 213 -23.70 -13.66 10.50
CA ASP A 213 -22.57 -14.41 11.05
C ASP A 213 -23.00 -15.76 11.63
N ALA A 214 -24.06 -15.76 12.42
CA ALA A 214 -24.62 -17.00 13.01
C ALA A 214 -25.07 -18.01 11.94
N ASP A 215 -25.55 -17.52 10.81
CA ASP A 215 -25.98 -18.34 9.67
C ASP A 215 -24.81 -18.71 8.72
N GLY A 216 -23.60 -18.21 8.98
CA GLY A 216 -22.42 -18.40 8.12
C GLY A 216 -22.50 -17.66 6.78
N GLU A 217 -23.40 -16.68 6.67
CA GLU A 217 -23.65 -15.89 5.47
C GLU A 217 -22.86 -14.58 5.41
N LEU A 218 -22.02 -14.28 6.39
CA LEU A 218 -21.13 -13.13 6.37
C LEU A 218 -20.06 -13.30 5.29
N SER A 219 -20.49 -13.27 4.06
CA SER A 219 -19.62 -13.18 2.91
C SER A 219 -19.46 -11.74 2.50
N LEU A 220 -18.22 -11.18 2.62
CA LEU A 220 -17.63 -10.20 1.68
C LEU A 220 -18.47 -9.02 1.13
N GLN A 221 -19.63 -8.70 1.69
CA GLN A 221 -20.45 -7.58 1.24
C GLN A 221 -20.22 -6.28 2.03
N LEU A 222 -19.25 -6.25 2.93
CA LEU A 222 -18.85 -5.05 3.70
C LEU A 222 -17.53 -4.45 3.19
N MET A 223 -17.16 -4.71 1.93
CA MET A 223 -16.12 -3.95 1.25
C MET A 223 -16.71 -2.84 0.41
#